data_d2858b8d5c83dbd6fbc7408b29d854c7
#
_entry.id   d2858b8d5c83dbd6fbc7408b29d854c7
#
_cell.length_a   1.000
_cell.length_b   1.000
_cell.length_c   1.000
_cell.angle_alpha   90.00
_cell.angle_beta   90.00
_cell.angle_gamma   90.00
#
_symmetry.space_group_name_H-M   'P 1'
#
loop_
_entity.id
_entity.type
_entity.pdbx_description
1 polymer ?
#
loop_
_entity_poly.entity_id
_entity_poly.type
_entity_poly.pdbx_seq_one_letter_code
_entity_poly.pdbx_strand_id
1 'polypeptide(L)'
;GTLDRRLPTERELLQEGAFCRNYLISGGDETKINDPAWRGFGDNMSLYPRSGRGVTFAAVDTVADVNFDIRVEGTQMRLDIWCDMTGVLVESGETRPSDEVLVAIRPWGAAMQARSRWIADVAGVRNTKKPVFGWCSWYRSKTDVTAEEVCSLADYVGKNRDRIPMEVVQIDEGWHRSRYDWRENGKFSMGMDSSARCIRKAGMVPGVWL
;
A
#
# COMPACT_ATOMS: atom_id res chain seq x y z
N GLY A 1 -29.41 -17.01 -4.27
CA GLY A 1 -29.67 -15.58 -4.34
C GLY A 1 -29.19 -15.08 -5.69
N THR A 2 -30.08 -14.44 -6.43
CA THR A 2 -29.73 -13.76 -7.68
C THR A 2 -28.73 -12.67 -7.37
N LEU A 3 -27.56 -12.76 -7.97
CA LEU A 3 -26.62 -11.63 -8.03
C LEU A 3 -27.37 -10.44 -8.59
N ASP A 4 -27.38 -9.33 -7.85
CA ASP A 4 -27.92 -8.07 -8.36
C ASP A 4 -27.15 -7.77 -9.66
N ARG A 5 -27.89 -7.59 -10.76
CA ARG A 5 -27.33 -7.50 -12.12
C ARG A 5 -26.53 -6.23 -12.37
N ARG A 6 -26.43 -5.38 -11.37
CA ARG A 6 -25.69 -4.11 -11.42
C ARG A 6 -24.47 -4.19 -10.51
N LEU A 7 -23.30 -4.02 -11.09
CA LEU A 7 -22.10 -3.79 -10.28
C LEU A 7 -22.29 -2.49 -9.49
N PRO A 8 -21.97 -2.48 -8.19
CA PRO A 8 -22.02 -1.27 -7.40
C PRO A 8 -21.07 -0.22 -7.96
N THR A 9 -21.48 1.03 -7.94
CA THR A 9 -20.58 2.14 -8.27
C THR A 9 -19.48 2.26 -7.22
N GLU A 10 -18.34 2.87 -7.58
CA GLU A 10 -17.26 3.15 -6.62
C GLU A 10 -17.77 3.83 -5.35
N ARG A 11 -18.68 4.81 -5.51
CA ARG A 11 -19.29 5.52 -4.40
C ARG A 11 -20.11 4.62 -3.49
N GLU A 12 -20.81 3.66 -4.05
CA GLU A 12 -21.58 2.66 -3.29
C GLU A 12 -20.66 1.69 -2.57
N LEU A 13 -19.56 1.28 -3.21
CA LEU A 13 -18.52 0.45 -2.58
C LEU A 13 -17.85 1.18 -1.42
N LEU A 14 -17.54 2.46 -1.57
CA LEU A 14 -16.94 3.29 -0.52
C LEU A 14 -17.90 3.52 0.64
N GLN A 15 -19.18 3.75 0.39
CA GLN A 15 -20.19 3.98 1.43
C GLN A 15 -20.51 2.74 2.25
N GLU A 16 -20.39 1.56 1.66
CA GLU A 16 -20.70 0.29 2.33
C GLU A 16 -19.45 -0.37 2.99
N GLY A 17 -18.28 0.27 2.94
CA GLY A 17 -17.03 -0.31 3.43
C GLY A 17 -16.58 -1.52 2.63
N ALA A 18 -17.22 -1.77 1.51
CA ALA A 18 -16.86 -2.81 0.57
C ALA A 18 -15.83 -2.24 -0.39
N PHE A 19 -14.57 -2.29 0.01
CA PHE A 19 -13.53 -1.69 -0.77
C PHE A 19 -12.49 -2.72 -1.17
N CYS A 20 -12.21 -2.77 -2.44
CA CYS A 20 -11.02 -3.40 -2.95
C CYS A 20 -10.24 -2.38 -3.76
N ARG A 21 -9.28 -1.75 -3.13
CA ARG A 21 -8.29 -1.00 -3.84
C ARG A 21 -6.94 -1.57 -3.55
N ASN A 22 -6.47 -2.38 -4.43
CA ASN A 22 -5.05 -2.47 -4.59
C ASN A 22 -4.61 -1.46 -5.61
N TYR A 23 -3.49 -0.85 -5.33
CA TYR A 23 -2.90 0.10 -6.23
C TYR A 23 -2.83 -0.51 -7.61
N LEU A 24 -3.72 -0.06 -8.46
CA LEU A 24 -3.69 -0.34 -9.86
C LEU A 24 -2.38 0.20 -10.41
N ILE A 25 -1.48 -0.70 -10.67
CA ILE A 25 -0.33 -0.38 -11.48
C ILE A 25 -0.81 -0.38 -12.91
N SER A 26 -1.37 0.68 -13.35
CA SER A 26 -1.78 1.02 -14.71
C SER A 26 -3.20 0.68 -15.17
N GLY A 27 -3.89 1.67 -15.56
CA GLY A 27 -4.70 1.69 -16.77
C GLY A 27 -6.19 1.42 -16.67
N GLY A 28 -6.75 1.10 -15.53
CA GLY A 28 -8.20 1.07 -15.38
C GLY A 28 -8.72 2.43 -14.88
N ASP A 29 -9.57 3.10 -15.64
CA ASP A 29 -10.30 4.27 -15.18
C ASP A 29 -11.39 3.80 -14.19
N GLU A 30 -11.13 3.96 -12.91
CA GLU A 30 -12.03 3.52 -11.83
C GLU A 30 -13.39 4.18 -11.88
N THR A 31 -13.54 5.30 -12.59
CA THR A 31 -14.83 5.98 -12.79
C THR A 31 -15.77 5.21 -13.72
N LYS A 32 -15.24 4.19 -14.41
CA LYS A 32 -15.93 3.38 -15.39
C LYS A 32 -16.22 1.95 -14.96
N ILE A 33 -16.27 1.67 -13.67
CA ILE A 33 -16.52 0.33 -13.14
C ILE A 33 -17.83 -0.32 -13.66
N ASN A 34 -18.77 0.49 -14.10
CA ASN A 34 -20.01 0.04 -14.75
C ASN A 34 -19.91 -0.01 -16.29
N ASP A 35 -18.76 0.31 -16.87
CA ASP A 35 -18.52 0.15 -18.30
C ASP A 35 -18.35 -1.35 -18.59
N PRO A 36 -19.10 -1.93 -19.55
CA PRO A 36 -18.93 -3.33 -19.92
C PRO A 36 -17.53 -3.69 -20.46
N ALA A 37 -16.72 -2.68 -20.78
CA ALA A 37 -15.32 -2.84 -21.16
C ALA A 37 -14.33 -2.64 -20.00
N TRP A 38 -14.84 -2.39 -18.77
CA TRP A 38 -13.97 -2.16 -17.63
C TRP A 38 -13.14 -3.39 -17.27
N ARG A 39 -11.87 -3.15 -16.94
CA ARG A 39 -10.94 -4.15 -16.45
C ARG A 39 -10.26 -3.63 -15.19
N GLY A 40 -10.18 -4.48 -14.19
CA GLY A 40 -9.37 -4.25 -13.00
C GLY A 40 -8.37 -5.36 -12.82
N PHE A 41 -7.17 -5.04 -12.36
CA PHE A 41 -6.15 -6.03 -12.06
C PHE A 41 -5.34 -5.63 -10.81
N GLY A 42 -4.71 -6.60 -10.18
CA GLY A 42 -3.90 -6.41 -8.97
C GLY A 42 -3.49 -7.74 -8.35
N ASP A 43 -2.72 -7.69 -7.29
CA ASP A 43 -2.27 -8.85 -6.50
C ASP A 43 -3.34 -9.41 -5.54
N ASN A 44 -4.42 -8.71 -5.39
CA ASN A 44 -5.63 -9.19 -4.73
C ASN A 44 -6.88 -8.49 -5.29
N MET A 45 -8.00 -9.19 -5.20
CA MET A 45 -9.28 -8.70 -5.67
C MET A 45 -10.39 -9.21 -4.76
N SER A 46 -11.36 -8.36 -4.48
CA SER A 46 -12.49 -8.72 -3.63
C SER A 46 -13.80 -8.24 -4.23
N LEU A 47 -14.79 -9.09 -4.20
CA LEU A 47 -16.13 -8.85 -4.71
C LEU A 47 -17.11 -8.97 -3.56
N TYR A 48 -17.78 -7.88 -3.22
CA TYR A 48 -18.73 -7.83 -2.11
C TYR A 48 -20.11 -7.43 -2.62
N PRO A 49 -21.12 -8.32 -2.48
CA PRO A 49 -22.51 -7.91 -2.63
C PRO A 49 -22.94 -7.10 -1.42
N ARG A 50 -23.99 -6.29 -1.57
CA ARG A 50 -24.57 -5.49 -0.47
C ARG A 50 -24.95 -6.30 0.78
N SER A 51 -25.09 -7.63 0.65
CA SER A 51 -25.44 -8.54 1.75
C SER A 51 -24.28 -8.92 2.69
N GLY A 52 -23.08 -8.37 2.52
CA GLY A 52 -21.99 -8.45 3.49
C GLY A 52 -21.06 -9.67 3.42
N ARG A 53 -21.39 -10.73 2.67
CA ARG A 53 -20.44 -11.81 2.39
C ARG A 53 -19.96 -11.72 0.94
N GLY A 54 -18.68 -11.52 0.77
CA GLY A 54 -18.02 -11.48 -0.53
C GLY A 54 -17.00 -12.57 -0.69
N VAL A 55 -16.39 -12.60 -1.84
CA VAL A 55 -15.25 -13.45 -2.15
C VAL A 55 -14.01 -12.58 -2.37
N THR A 56 -12.90 -12.99 -1.77
CA THR A 56 -11.60 -12.40 -1.97
C THR A 56 -10.69 -13.42 -2.62
N PHE A 57 -10.02 -13.01 -3.68
CA PHE A 57 -8.92 -13.71 -4.34
C PHE A 57 -7.65 -12.91 -4.03
N ALA A 58 -6.60 -13.56 -3.57
CA ALA A 58 -5.37 -12.85 -3.24
C ALA A 58 -4.14 -13.74 -3.43
N ALA A 59 -3.10 -13.21 -4.01
CA ALA A 59 -1.80 -13.83 -4.00
C ALA A 59 -1.29 -13.94 -2.55
N VAL A 60 -0.72 -15.06 -2.20
CA VAL A 60 -0.22 -15.33 -0.84
C VAL A 60 1.26 -15.03 -0.76
N ASP A 61 2.00 -15.30 -1.80
CA ASP A 61 3.42 -14.98 -1.86
C ASP A 61 3.65 -13.47 -2.06
N THR A 62 4.70 -12.94 -1.46
CA THR A 62 5.12 -11.54 -1.59
C THR A 62 5.99 -11.29 -2.81
N VAL A 63 6.44 -12.34 -3.47
CA VAL A 63 7.31 -12.31 -4.66
C VAL A 63 6.50 -12.65 -5.92
N ALA A 64 5.22 -12.91 -5.74
CA ALA A 64 4.36 -13.45 -6.77
C ALA A 64 4.05 -12.44 -7.86
N ASP A 65 4.22 -12.89 -9.08
CA ASP A 65 3.67 -12.24 -10.27
C ASP A 65 2.25 -12.73 -10.57
N VAL A 66 1.51 -13.16 -9.53
CA VAL A 66 0.09 -13.53 -9.69
C VAL A 66 -0.75 -12.28 -9.80
N ASN A 67 -1.51 -12.22 -10.87
CA ASN A 67 -2.41 -11.14 -11.17
C ASN A 67 -3.84 -11.65 -11.31
N PHE A 68 -4.77 -10.79 -10.96
CA PHE A 68 -6.21 -11.02 -11.09
C PHE A 68 -6.76 -9.99 -12.06
N ASP A 69 -7.31 -10.44 -13.16
CA ASP A 69 -7.99 -9.61 -14.16
C ASP A 69 -9.49 -9.91 -14.12
N ILE A 70 -10.29 -8.87 -13.92
CA ILE A 70 -11.74 -8.99 -13.89
C ILE A 70 -12.34 -8.24 -15.07
N ARG A 71 -13.28 -8.89 -15.74
CA ARG A 71 -14.03 -8.31 -16.87
C ARG A 71 -15.52 -8.54 -16.68
N VAL A 72 -16.29 -7.55 -17.07
CA VAL A 72 -17.73 -7.67 -17.14
C VAL A 72 -18.12 -7.89 -18.60
N GLU A 73 -18.74 -9.05 -18.86
CA GLU A 73 -19.21 -9.43 -20.19
C GLU A 73 -20.72 -9.61 -20.15
N GLY A 74 -21.46 -8.55 -20.48
CA GLY A 74 -22.91 -8.52 -20.41
C GLY A 74 -23.43 -8.69 -18.96
N THR A 75 -24.02 -9.85 -18.63
CA THR A 75 -24.52 -10.18 -17.29
C THR A 75 -23.58 -11.08 -16.51
N GLN A 76 -22.44 -11.42 -17.08
CA GLN A 76 -21.44 -12.32 -16.49
C GLN A 76 -20.21 -11.53 -16.09
N MET A 77 -19.57 -12.03 -15.04
CA MET A 77 -18.29 -11.55 -14.58
C MET A 77 -17.26 -12.65 -14.81
N ARG A 78 -16.23 -12.34 -15.56
CA ARG A 78 -15.11 -13.25 -15.78
C ARG A 78 -13.94 -12.80 -14.91
N LEU A 79 -13.37 -13.73 -14.16
CA LEU A 79 -12.14 -13.58 -13.42
C LEU A 79 -11.07 -14.46 -14.08
N ASP A 80 -10.04 -13.84 -14.57
CA ASP A 80 -8.83 -14.52 -15.03
C ASP A 80 -7.74 -14.38 -13.94
N ILE A 81 -7.15 -15.50 -13.57
CA ILE A 81 -6.02 -15.56 -12.62
C ILE A 81 -4.81 -16.00 -13.45
N TRP A 82 -3.77 -15.21 -13.45
CA TRP A 82 -2.58 -15.50 -14.25
C TRP A 82 -1.29 -15.14 -13.52
N CYS A 83 -0.24 -15.89 -13.83
CA CYS A 83 1.12 -15.63 -13.37
C CYS A 83 1.96 -15.14 -14.53
N ASP A 84 2.76 -14.10 -14.32
CA ASP A 84 3.78 -13.72 -15.28
C ASP A 84 5.00 -14.64 -15.11
N MET A 85 5.24 -15.44 -16.13
CA MET A 85 6.37 -16.36 -16.21
C MET A 85 7.44 -15.87 -17.21
N THR A 86 7.42 -14.58 -17.57
CA THR A 86 8.37 -13.99 -18.52
C THR A 86 9.80 -14.18 -18.02
N GLY A 87 10.64 -14.77 -18.86
CA GLY A 87 12.03 -15.05 -18.52
C GLY A 87 12.28 -16.30 -17.66
N VAL A 88 11.22 -17.02 -17.29
CA VAL A 88 11.36 -18.31 -16.58
C VAL A 88 11.61 -19.41 -17.60
N LEU A 89 12.74 -20.07 -17.51
CA LEU A 89 13.05 -21.24 -18.30
C LEU A 89 12.40 -22.48 -17.68
N VAL A 90 11.62 -23.20 -18.48
CA VAL A 90 11.04 -24.50 -18.10
C VAL A 90 11.58 -25.56 -19.05
N GLU A 91 12.37 -26.47 -18.54
CA GLU A 91 12.95 -27.55 -19.33
C GLU A 91 11.91 -28.61 -19.69
N SER A 92 12.21 -29.43 -20.70
CA SER A 92 11.31 -30.51 -21.10
C SER A 92 11.09 -31.51 -19.97
N GLY A 93 9.83 -31.71 -19.59
CA GLY A 93 9.42 -32.58 -18.47
C GLY A 93 9.49 -31.91 -17.09
N GLU A 94 9.92 -30.68 -17.00
CA GLU A 94 9.92 -29.90 -15.77
C GLU A 94 8.53 -29.32 -15.49
N THR A 95 8.17 -29.21 -14.21
CA THR A 95 6.96 -28.51 -13.75
C THR A 95 7.39 -27.33 -12.89
N ARG A 96 6.86 -26.16 -13.20
CA ARG A 96 7.00 -24.95 -12.37
C ARG A 96 5.66 -24.66 -11.71
N PRO A 97 5.55 -24.71 -10.39
CA PRO A 97 4.33 -24.31 -9.70
C PRO A 97 4.11 -22.80 -9.89
N SER A 98 2.86 -22.39 -9.99
CA SER A 98 2.47 -21.01 -9.78
C SER A 98 2.48 -20.70 -8.28
N ASP A 99 2.41 -19.42 -7.94
CA ASP A 99 2.23 -19.02 -6.56
C ASP A 99 0.86 -19.43 -6.03
N GLU A 100 0.78 -19.52 -4.70
CA GLU A 100 -0.46 -19.89 -4.05
C GLU A 100 -1.48 -18.76 -4.10
N VAL A 101 -2.73 -19.09 -4.31
CA VAL A 101 -3.85 -18.16 -4.34
C VAL A 101 -4.82 -18.48 -3.21
N LEU A 102 -5.03 -17.50 -2.33
CA LEU A 102 -6.07 -17.55 -1.32
C LEU A 102 -7.42 -17.22 -1.97
N VAL A 103 -8.40 -18.11 -1.77
CA VAL A 103 -9.81 -17.83 -2.07
C VAL A 103 -10.58 -17.84 -0.76
N ALA A 104 -11.13 -16.70 -0.35
CA ALA A 104 -11.82 -16.56 0.93
C ALA A 104 -13.24 -16.01 0.75
N ILE A 105 -14.23 -16.77 1.22
CA ILE A 105 -15.65 -16.36 1.24
C ILE A 105 -15.99 -15.91 2.65
N ARG A 106 -15.75 -14.65 2.95
CA ARG A 106 -15.95 -14.04 4.28
C ARG A 106 -15.94 -12.52 4.18
N PRO A 107 -16.26 -11.77 5.27
CA PRO A 107 -16.08 -10.32 5.30
C PRO A 107 -14.63 -9.93 4.96
N TRP A 108 -14.48 -8.83 4.22
CA TRP A 108 -13.18 -8.40 3.69
C TRP A 108 -12.07 -8.35 4.75
N GLY A 109 -12.31 -7.71 5.88
CA GLY A 109 -11.31 -7.62 6.95
C GLY A 109 -10.82 -8.98 7.45
N ALA A 110 -11.74 -9.97 7.55
CA ALA A 110 -11.38 -11.32 7.93
C ALA A 110 -10.60 -12.06 6.82
N ALA A 111 -10.90 -11.77 5.55
CA ALA A 111 -10.15 -12.32 4.42
C ALA A 111 -8.72 -11.77 4.38
N MET A 112 -8.56 -10.47 4.56
CA MET A 112 -7.24 -9.82 4.58
C MET A 112 -6.40 -10.25 5.79
N GLN A 113 -7.02 -10.44 6.95
CA GLN A 113 -6.33 -11.02 8.12
C GLN A 113 -5.86 -12.45 7.86
N ALA A 114 -6.67 -13.27 7.18
CA ALA A 114 -6.28 -14.63 6.82
C ALA A 114 -5.09 -14.63 5.85
N ARG A 115 -5.12 -13.76 4.83
CA ARG A 115 -3.98 -13.56 3.92
C ARG A 115 -2.71 -13.16 4.69
N SER A 116 -2.80 -12.15 5.53
CA SER A 116 -1.64 -11.66 6.28
C SER A 116 -1.05 -12.74 7.20
N ARG A 117 -1.88 -13.56 7.82
CA ARG A 117 -1.41 -14.69 8.64
C ARG A 117 -0.71 -15.73 7.80
N TRP A 118 -1.30 -16.10 6.67
CA TRP A 118 -0.70 -17.08 5.77
C TRP A 118 0.66 -16.61 5.25
N ILE A 119 0.76 -15.37 4.76
CA ILE A 119 2.04 -14.79 4.33
C ILE A 119 3.05 -14.82 5.48
N ALA A 120 2.65 -14.46 6.69
CA ALA A 120 3.52 -14.48 7.85
C ALA A 120 4.02 -15.90 8.18
N ASP A 121 3.15 -16.90 8.06
CA ASP A 121 3.48 -18.30 8.32
C ASP A 121 4.45 -18.84 7.26
N VAL A 122 4.16 -18.62 5.97
CA VAL A 122 5.00 -19.06 4.84
C VAL A 122 6.36 -18.38 4.86
N ALA A 123 6.39 -17.07 5.09
CA ALA A 123 7.64 -16.31 5.14
C ALA A 123 8.37 -16.42 6.49
N GLY A 124 7.81 -17.12 7.47
CA GLY A 124 8.38 -17.23 8.81
C GLY A 124 8.45 -15.87 9.55
N VAL A 125 7.65 -14.90 9.14
CA VAL A 125 7.69 -13.55 9.69
C VAL A 125 7.08 -13.54 11.09
N ARG A 126 7.86 -13.05 12.06
CA ARG A 126 7.40 -12.77 13.41
C ARG A 126 7.48 -11.28 13.65
N ASN A 127 6.37 -10.60 13.52
CA ASN A 127 6.33 -9.18 13.84
C ASN A 127 6.21 -8.99 15.35
N THR A 128 7.34 -8.75 15.99
CA THR A 128 7.43 -8.45 17.43
C THR A 128 7.56 -6.96 17.71
N LYS A 129 7.68 -6.14 16.67
CA LYS A 129 7.86 -4.70 16.81
C LYS A 129 6.51 -4.01 17.06
N LYS A 130 6.52 -3.05 17.96
CA LYS A 130 5.37 -2.15 18.16
C LYS A 130 5.20 -1.24 16.95
N PRO A 131 3.97 -0.83 16.62
CA PRO A 131 3.76 0.24 15.64
C PRO A 131 4.54 1.48 16.04
N VAL A 132 5.18 2.12 15.07
CA VAL A 132 5.94 3.36 15.25
C VAL A 132 5.09 4.52 14.76
N PHE A 133 4.92 5.55 15.59
CA PHE A 133 4.22 6.77 15.23
C PHE A 133 5.23 7.81 14.76
N GLY A 134 5.02 8.34 13.56
CA GLY A 134 5.94 9.29 12.98
C GLY A 134 5.25 10.34 12.13
N TRP A 135 6.01 11.37 11.80
CA TRP A 135 5.65 12.37 10.82
C TRP A 135 6.61 12.30 9.64
N CYS A 136 6.06 12.52 8.44
CA CYS A 136 6.80 12.58 7.19
C CYS A 136 6.53 13.93 6.53
N SER A 137 7.59 14.65 6.13
CA SER A 137 7.47 15.99 5.56
C SER A 137 6.71 16.04 4.23
N TRP A 138 6.69 14.93 3.48
CA TRP A 138 6.06 14.88 2.16
C TRP A 138 4.61 15.31 2.15
N TYR A 139 3.83 14.84 3.13
CA TYR A 139 2.39 15.08 3.14
C TYR A 139 2.01 16.53 3.46
N ARG A 140 2.94 17.29 4.02
CA ARG A 140 2.73 18.72 4.29
C ARG A 140 3.45 19.61 3.29
N SER A 141 4.74 19.40 3.09
CA SER A 141 5.65 20.36 2.46
C SER A 141 6.19 19.89 1.13
N LYS A 142 6.02 18.59 0.83
CA LYS A 142 6.60 17.96 -0.38
C LYS A 142 8.07 18.36 -0.51
N THR A 143 8.49 18.79 -1.69
CA THR A 143 9.86 19.24 -1.96
C THR A 143 10.23 20.57 -1.30
N ASP A 144 9.28 21.30 -0.70
CA ASP A 144 9.52 22.62 -0.09
C ASP A 144 9.94 22.55 1.39
N VAL A 145 10.10 21.38 1.94
CA VAL A 145 10.56 21.15 3.32
C VAL A 145 11.87 21.91 3.61
N THR A 146 11.95 22.50 4.80
CA THR A 146 13.13 23.25 5.27
C THR A 146 13.62 22.74 6.61
N ALA A 147 14.90 22.99 6.91
CA ALA A 147 15.49 22.67 8.21
C ALA A 147 14.79 23.40 9.37
N GLU A 148 14.35 24.65 9.14
CA GLU A 148 13.61 25.44 10.12
C GLU A 148 12.26 24.82 10.45
N GLU A 149 11.50 24.38 9.43
CA GLU A 149 10.22 23.70 9.61
C GLU A 149 10.39 22.43 10.44
N VAL A 150 11.39 21.61 10.09
CA VAL A 150 11.68 20.36 10.79
C VAL A 150 12.04 20.60 12.25
N CYS A 151 12.91 21.58 12.52
CA CYS A 151 13.31 21.91 13.90
C CYS A 151 12.16 22.50 14.72
N SER A 152 11.33 23.35 14.10
CA SER A 152 10.14 23.93 14.74
C SER A 152 9.12 22.87 15.10
N LEU A 153 8.88 21.92 14.20
CA LEU A 153 8.02 20.75 14.46
C LEU A 153 8.59 19.92 15.63
N ALA A 154 9.88 19.61 15.57
CA ALA A 154 10.53 18.82 16.61
C ALA A 154 10.42 19.48 18.00
N ASP A 155 10.67 20.78 18.09
CA ASP A 155 10.53 21.54 19.33
C ASP A 155 9.09 21.53 19.85
N TYR A 156 8.11 21.76 18.95
CA TYR A 156 6.69 21.72 19.32
C TYR A 156 6.27 20.35 19.85
N VAL A 157 6.63 19.28 19.14
CA VAL A 157 6.31 17.91 19.59
C VAL A 157 7.03 17.58 20.89
N GLY A 158 8.31 17.97 21.00
CA GLY A 158 9.09 17.76 22.22
C GLY A 158 8.44 18.37 23.48
N LYS A 159 7.82 19.56 23.34
CA LYS A 159 7.08 20.25 24.42
C LYS A 159 5.70 19.65 24.70
N ASN A 160 5.16 18.83 23.83
CA ASN A 160 3.81 18.26 23.91
C ASN A 160 3.82 16.72 23.85
N ARG A 161 4.86 16.08 24.35
CA ARG A 161 5.06 14.61 24.27
C ARG A 161 3.96 13.81 24.93
N ASP A 162 3.36 14.33 25.98
CA ASP A 162 2.23 13.76 26.70
C ASP A 162 0.97 13.65 25.83
N ARG A 163 0.81 14.53 24.86
CA ARG A 163 -0.35 14.61 23.95
C ARG A 163 -0.03 14.09 22.55
N ILE A 164 1.21 14.16 22.14
CA ILE A 164 1.67 13.79 20.80
C ILE A 164 2.78 12.73 20.94
N PRO A 165 2.43 11.44 21.00
CA PRO A 165 3.39 10.35 21.20
C PRO A 165 4.18 10.02 19.93
N MET A 166 4.70 11.02 19.26
CA MET A 166 5.48 10.87 18.02
C MET A 166 6.89 10.36 18.33
N GLU A 167 7.32 9.32 17.64
CA GLU A 167 8.62 8.68 17.85
C GLU A 167 9.63 8.99 16.75
N VAL A 168 9.15 9.23 15.53
CA VAL A 168 9.99 9.44 14.33
C VAL A 168 9.60 10.72 13.63
N VAL A 169 10.59 11.48 13.17
CA VAL A 169 10.43 12.59 12.22
C VAL A 169 11.24 12.26 10.98
N GLN A 170 10.57 11.99 9.88
CA GLN A 170 11.18 11.68 8.58
C GLN A 170 11.21 12.93 7.70
N ILE A 171 12.40 13.28 7.25
CA ILE A 171 12.59 14.27 6.20
C ILE A 171 12.53 13.54 4.86
N ASP A 172 11.51 13.84 4.08
CA ASP A 172 11.26 13.25 2.77
C ASP A 172 11.98 14.04 1.66
N GLU A 173 11.68 13.74 0.40
CA GLU A 173 12.25 14.42 -0.77
C GLU A 173 12.22 15.95 -0.62
N GLY A 174 13.26 16.62 -1.12
CA GLY A 174 13.35 18.08 -1.09
C GLY A 174 14.49 18.64 -0.24
N TRP A 175 15.22 17.79 0.48
CA TRP A 175 16.41 18.18 1.26
C TRP A 175 17.70 18.17 0.43
N HIS A 176 17.75 17.32 -0.59
CA HIS A 176 18.92 17.13 -1.47
C HIS A 176 18.87 18.05 -2.70
N ARG A 177 20.00 18.21 -3.37
CA ARG A 177 20.16 19.10 -4.54
C ARG A 177 19.39 18.60 -5.77
N SER A 178 19.46 17.30 -6.03
CA SER A 178 18.74 16.65 -7.10
C SER A 178 18.70 15.14 -6.85
N ARG A 179 17.87 14.40 -7.58
CA ARG A 179 17.90 12.94 -7.57
C ARG A 179 19.31 12.43 -7.89
N TYR A 180 19.77 11.51 -7.09
CA TYR A 180 21.13 10.92 -7.13
C TYR A 180 22.26 11.87 -6.67
N ASP A 181 21.97 13.12 -6.28
CA ASP A 181 22.92 13.99 -5.59
C ASP A 181 22.45 14.23 -4.15
N TRP A 182 22.86 13.34 -3.26
CA TRP A 182 22.45 13.28 -1.85
C TRP A 182 23.17 14.33 -0.96
N ARG A 183 23.66 15.41 -1.55
CA ARG A 183 24.17 16.56 -0.80
C ARG A 183 23.04 17.52 -0.50
N GLU A 184 23.11 18.13 0.65
CA GLU A 184 22.10 19.08 1.10
C GLU A 184 21.99 20.26 0.14
N ASN A 185 20.78 20.74 -0.06
CA ASN A 185 20.49 21.98 -0.79
C ASN A 185 20.48 23.20 0.16
N GLY A 186 20.25 24.41 -0.38
CA GLY A 186 20.26 25.65 0.39
C GLY A 186 19.25 25.73 1.54
N LYS A 187 18.18 24.90 1.52
CA LYS A 187 17.17 24.85 2.60
C LYS A 187 17.69 24.11 3.83
N PHE A 188 18.75 23.34 3.68
CA PHE A 188 19.45 22.61 4.72
C PHE A 188 20.91 23.03 4.83
N SER A 189 21.16 24.32 4.69
CA SER A 189 22.52 24.93 4.65
C SER A 189 23.38 24.64 5.89
N MET A 190 22.76 24.34 7.03
CA MET A 190 23.43 23.91 8.27
C MET A 190 23.74 22.41 8.31
N GLY A 191 23.47 21.69 7.25
CA GLY A 191 23.61 20.24 7.11
C GLY A 191 22.46 19.45 7.72
N MET A 192 22.21 18.25 7.17
CA MET A 192 21.22 17.31 7.69
C MET A 192 21.47 16.91 9.13
N ASP A 193 22.73 16.92 9.54
CA ASP A 193 23.16 16.63 10.90
C ASP A 193 22.57 17.62 11.92
N SER A 194 22.43 18.91 11.54
CA SER A 194 21.78 19.92 12.36
C SER A 194 20.31 19.60 12.61
N SER A 195 19.57 19.25 11.56
CA SER A 195 18.18 18.84 11.65
C SER A 195 18.02 17.57 12.48
N ALA A 196 18.89 16.58 12.29
CA ALA A 196 18.91 15.35 13.08
C ALA A 196 19.16 15.62 14.57
N ARG A 197 20.04 16.59 14.92
CA ARG A 197 20.24 17.03 16.31
C ARG A 197 19.00 17.67 16.92
N CYS A 198 18.29 18.51 16.17
CA CYS A 198 17.00 19.09 16.63
C CYS A 198 16.02 17.98 16.99
N ILE A 199 15.85 17.01 16.11
CA ILE A 199 14.91 15.88 16.30
C ILE A 199 15.31 15.04 17.53
N ARG A 200 16.58 14.68 17.64
CA ARG A 200 17.09 13.90 18.80
C ARG A 200 16.95 14.66 20.11
N LYS A 201 17.23 15.97 20.12
CA LYS A 201 17.05 16.81 21.31
C LYS A 201 15.61 16.83 21.81
N ALA A 202 14.66 16.74 20.89
CA ALA A 202 13.24 16.64 21.19
C ALA A 202 12.78 15.22 21.59
N GLY A 203 13.70 14.25 21.69
CA GLY A 203 13.43 12.87 22.10
C GLY A 203 12.86 11.98 21.00
N MET A 204 13.07 12.32 19.74
CA MET A 204 12.60 11.54 18.58
C MET A 204 13.77 11.01 17.74
N VAL A 205 13.45 10.04 16.89
CA VAL A 205 14.39 9.45 15.94
C VAL A 205 14.30 10.19 14.61
N PRO A 206 15.42 10.72 14.08
CA PRO A 206 15.43 11.29 12.75
C PRO A 206 15.43 10.20 11.68
N GLY A 207 14.58 10.37 10.68
CA GLY A 207 14.56 9.60 9.45
C GLY A 207 14.84 10.48 8.24
N VAL A 208 15.37 9.88 7.19
CA VAL A 208 15.59 10.54 5.91
C VAL A 208 15.16 9.63 4.77
N TRP A 209 14.53 10.20 3.77
CA TRP A 209 14.21 9.52 2.53
C TRP A 209 15.41 9.60 1.57
N LEU A 210 15.70 8.47 0.89
CA LEU A 210 16.79 8.29 -0.08
C LEU A 210 16.25 7.71 -1.38
#